data_78106168d9d87601f6297f15238aaa4a
#
_entry.id   78106168d9d87601f6297f15238aaa4a
#
_cell.length_a   1.000
_cell.length_b   1.000
_cell.length_c   1.000
_cell.angle_alpha   90.00
_cell.angle_beta   90.00
_cell.angle_gamma   90.00
#
_symmetry.space_group_name_H-M   'P 1'
#
loop_
_entity.id
_entity.type
_entity.pdbx_description
1 polymer ?
#
loop_
_entity_poly.entity_id
_entity_poly.type
_entity_poly.pdbx_seq_one_letter_code
_entity_poly.pdbx_strand_id
1 'polypeptide(L)'
;MDEINDIGNVIANTIDNKGEDKRNFFGILRAQRGATDLYNISGDSLNLLNEAYKSNKIGADEYKEGLRNIIEASGNDLGLNVSLVYLDTSTMPKDSKGSVGAAYIDKETGRTLIPINTDKIGSISELLGTVFEEISHIRDGLAGRQDKKVADDKSNNEKGLESLGSPSNDYAKKKFEKNDSSINLTTDQYHIVWCVKYRRYI
;
A
#
# COMPACT_ATOMS: atom_id res chain seq x y z
N MET A 1 -0.32 -24.19 7.56
CA MET A 1 -1.47 -24.30 8.50
C MET A 1 -1.84 -22.97 9.12
N ASP A 2 -0.92 -21.99 9.18
CA ASP A 2 -1.19 -20.68 9.80
C ASP A 2 -2.15 -19.76 8.99
N GLU A 3 -2.16 -19.88 7.67
CA GLU A 3 -3.03 -19.07 6.80
C GLU A 3 -4.52 -19.38 6.94
N ILE A 4 -4.86 -20.63 7.19
CA ILE A 4 -6.26 -21.05 7.41
C ILE A 4 -6.76 -20.53 8.76
N ASN A 5 -5.89 -20.49 9.76
CA ASN A 5 -6.22 -19.94 11.08
C ASN A 5 -6.39 -18.42 11.04
N ASP A 6 -5.59 -17.71 10.24
CA ASP A 6 -5.72 -16.26 10.07
C ASP A 6 -7.05 -15.89 9.36
N ILE A 7 -7.46 -16.65 8.34
CA ILE A 7 -8.77 -16.50 7.69
C ILE A 7 -9.90 -16.81 8.68
N GLY A 8 -9.75 -17.85 9.47
CA GLY A 8 -10.72 -18.23 10.52
C GLY A 8 -10.91 -17.14 11.57
N ASN A 9 -9.83 -16.51 12.01
CA ASN A 9 -9.87 -15.43 13.00
C ASN A 9 -10.50 -14.15 12.43
N VAL A 10 -10.23 -13.83 11.16
CA VAL A 10 -10.88 -12.70 10.48
C VAL A 10 -12.36 -12.95 10.32
N ILE A 11 -12.77 -14.16 9.95
CA ILE A 11 -14.18 -14.55 9.85
C ILE A 11 -14.87 -14.44 11.21
N ALA A 12 -14.27 -14.95 12.28
CA ALA A 12 -14.81 -14.91 13.63
C ALA A 12 -14.98 -13.46 14.11
N ASN A 13 -13.95 -12.61 13.96
CA ASN A 13 -14.00 -11.20 14.37
C ASN A 13 -15.00 -10.36 13.56
N THR A 14 -15.25 -10.73 12.30
CA THR A 14 -16.21 -10.04 11.42
C THR A 14 -17.67 -10.45 11.73
N ILE A 15 -17.88 -11.68 12.20
CA ILE A 15 -19.21 -12.20 12.54
C ILE A 15 -19.69 -11.69 13.92
N ASP A 16 -18.77 -11.46 14.85
CA ASP A 16 -19.10 -10.96 16.20
C ASP A 16 -19.47 -9.47 16.24
N ASN A 17 -19.11 -8.69 15.24
CA ASN A 17 -19.52 -7.28 15.11
C ASN A 17 -20.93 -7.21 14.49
N LYS A 18 -21.94 -7.35 15.34
CA LYS A 18 -23.37 -7.21 15.00
C LYS A 18 -23.62 -5.84 14.36
N GLY A 19 -23.66 -5.79 13.04
CA GLY A 19 -24.14 -4.64 12.28
C GLY A 19 -23.22 -4.11 11.20
N GLU A 20 -21.99 -4.61 11.03
CA GLU A 20 -21.17 -4.20 9.91
C GLU A 20 -21.57 -4.95 8.63
N ASP A 21 -21.71 -4.17 7.58
CA ASP A 21 -22.20 -4.53 6.26
C ASP A 21 -21.43 -5.74 5.67
N LYS A 22 -22.16 -6.79 5.29
CA LYS A 22 -21.62 -7.97 4.59
C LYS A 22 -20.73 -7.61 3.38
N ARG A 23 -20.89 -6.41 2.83
CA ARG A 23 -20.06 -5.87 1.75
C ARG A 23 -18.61 -5.63 2.19
N ASN A 24 -18.35 -5.31 3.47
CA ASN A 24 -17.00 -5.13 4.00
C ASN A 24 -16.24 -6.45 4.12
N PHE A 25 -16.90 -7.54 4.45
CA PHE A 25 -16.28 -8.86 4.58
C PHE A 25 -15.52 -9.28 3.31
N PHE A 26 -16.18 -9.21 2.15
CA PHE A 26 -15.52 -9.56 0.87
C PHE A 26 -14.42 -8.56 0.49
N GLY A 27 -14.53 -7.32 0.91
CA GLY A 27 -13.47 -6.31 0.75
C GLY A 27 -12.22 -6.69 1.53
N ILE A 28 -12.39 -7.03 2.81
CA ILE A 28 -11.32 -7.49 3.70
C ILE A 28 -10.63 -8.73 3.14
N LEU A 29 -11.38 -9.75 2.73
CA LEU A 29 -10.82 -10.97 2.16
C LEU A 29 -10.02 -10.70 0.88
N ARG A 30 -10.52 -9.82 0.01
CA ARG A 30 -9.80 -9.45 -1.22
C ARG A 30 -8.50 -8.69 -0.92
N ALA A 31 -8.53 -7.76 0.04
CA ALA A 31 -7.35 -7.02 0.45
C ALA A 31 -6.27 -7.96 1.00
N GLN A 32 -6.65 -8.87 1.90
CA GLN A 32 -5.74 -9.86 2.45
C GLN A 32 -5.18 -10.80 1.39
N ARG A 33 -6.03 -11.31 0.49
CA ARG A 33 -5.58 -12.14 -0.62
C ARG A 33 -4.62 -11.37 -1.52
N GLY A 34 -4.92 -10.12 -1.82
CA GLY A 34 -4.05 -9.26 -2.61
C GLY A 34 -2.69 -9.02 -1.96
N ALA A 35 -2.68 -8.82 -0.65
CA ALA A 35 -1.45 -8.70 0.11
C ALA A 35 -0.67 -10.02 0.14
N THR A 36 -1.35 -11.16 0.26
CA THR A 36 -0.72 -12.49 0.20
C THR A 36 -0.10 -12.72 -1.19
N ASP A 37 -0.82 -12.41 -2.27
CA ASP A 37 -0.29 -12.54 -3.64
C ASP A 37 0.98 -11.69 -3.83
N LEU A 38 0.96 -10.43 -3.38
CA LEU A 38 2.11 -9.54 -3.45
C LEU A 38 3.28 -10.05 -2.60
N TYR A 39 3.01 -10.51 -1.38
CA TYR A 39 4.04 -11.05 -0.50
C TYR A 39 4.68 -12.33 -1.07
N ASN A 40 3.90 -13.20 -1.69
CA ASN A 40 4.42 -14.43 -2.30
C ASN A 40 5.39 -14.14 -3.46
N ILE A 41 5.21 -13.00 -4.16
CA ILE A 41 6.08 -12.59 -5.25
C ILE A 41 7.30 -11.82 -4.72
N SER A 42 7.10 -10.91 -3.77
CA SER A 42 8.11 -9.93 -3.34
C SER A 42 8.77 -10.23 -2.00
N GLY A 43 8.16 -11.08 -1.17
CA GLY A 43 8.50 -11.21 0.25
C GLY A 43 9.95 -11.58 0.52
N ASP A 44 10.51 -12.54 -0.22
CA ASP A 44 11.90 -12.94 -0.05
C ASP A 44 12.87 -11.79 -0.41
N SER A 45 12.62 -11.10 -1.52
CA SER A 45 13.42 -9.95 -1.95
C SER A 45 13.32 -8.79 -0.97
N LEU A 46 12.13 -8.52 -0.45
CA LEU A 46 11.91 -7.48 0.57
C LEU A 46 12.61 -7.84 1.88
N ASN A 47 12.56 -9.09 2.32
CA ASN A 47 13.28 -9.54 3.51
C ASN A 47 14.79 -9.38 3.36
N LEU A 48 15.37 -9.77 2.23
CA LEU A 48 16.79 -9.58 1.93
C LEU A 48 17.18 -8.10 1.92
N LEU A 49 16.36 -7.25 1.33
CA LEU A 49 16.58 -5.80 1.31
C LEU A 49 16.55 -5.22 2.73
N ASN A 50 15.56 -5.62 3.56
CA ASN A 50 15.43 -5.19 4.94
C ASN A 50 16.64 -5.62 5.79
N GLU A 51 17.10 -6.86 5.63
CA GLU A 51 18.29 -7.38 6.31
C GLU A 51 19.57 -6.63 5.90
N ALA A 52 19.71 -6.31 4.62
CA ALA A 52 20.84 -5.53 4.13
C ALA A 52 20.86 -4.12 4.74
N TYR A 53 19.72 -3.45 4.81
CA TYR A 53 19.60 -2.14 5.44
C TYR A 53 19.86 -2.21 6.95
N LYS A 54 19.22 -3.14 7.66
CA LYS A 54 19.35 -3.34 9.10
C LYS A 54 20.78 -3.68 9.52
N SER A 55 21.52 -4.38 8.67
CA SER A 55 22.94 -4.69 8.90
C SER A 55 23.91 -3.60 8.40
N ASN A 56 23.42 -2.43 8.02
CA ASN A 56 24.17 -1.30 7.47
C ASN A 56 25.03 -1.67 6.23
N LYS A 57 24.60 -2.66 5.44
CA LYS A 57 25.26 -3.01 4.18
C LYS A 57 24.84 -2.08 3.03
N ILE A 58 23.68 -1.45 3.16
CA ILE A 58 23.14 -0.45 2.23
C ILE A 58 22.64 0.77 3.00
N GLY A 59 22.68 1.92 2.35
CA GLY A 59 22.12 3.17 2.87
C GLY A 59 20.64 3.36 2.55
N ALA A 60 20.05 4.46 3.03
CA ALA A 60 18.63 4.75 2.83
C ALA A 60 18.27 4.94 1.34
N ASP A 61 19.15 5.54 0.54
CA ASP A 61 18.90 5.75 -0.90
C ASP A 61 18.95 4.45 -1.69
N GLU A 62 19.89 3.57 -1.38
CA GLU A 62 19.96 2.23 -1.97
C GLU A 62 18.75 1.39 -1.56
N TYR A 63 18.29 1.54 -0.32
CA TYR A 63 17.06 0.89 0.15
C TYR A 63 15.84 1.39 -0.61
N LYS A 64 15.66 2.71 -0.77
CA LYS A 64 14.56 3.32 -1.54
C LYS A 64 14.54 2.80 -2.98
N GLU A 65 15.69 2.77 -3.63
CA GLU A 65 15.81 2.29 -5.00
C GLU A 65 15.52 0.78 -5.09
N GLY A 66 16.06 -0.02 -4.18
CA GLY A 66 15.79 -1.45 -4.10
C GLY A 66 14.31 -1.74 -3.88
N LEU A 67 13.66 -1.03 -2.95
CA LEU A 67 12.23 -1.17 -2.70
C LEU A 67 11.42 -0.79 -3.93
N ARG A 68 11.73 0.33 -4.59
CA ARG A 68 11.07 0.73 -5.84
C ARG A 68 11.14 -0.39 -6.87
N ASN A 69 12.34 -0.90 -7.15
CA ASN A 69 12.54 -1.93 -8.15
C ASN A 69 11.77 -3.21 -7.85
N ILE A 70 11.75 -3.65 -6.59
CA ILE A 70 11.01 -4.85 -6.16
C ILE A 70 9.50 -4.63 -6.34
N ILE A 71 8.97 -3.49 -5.89
CA ILE A 71 7.54 -3.22 -5.94
C ILE A 71 7.03 -3.01 -7.35
N GLU A 72 7.77 -2.29 -8.20
CA GLU A 72 7.41 -2.08 -9.60
C GLU A 72 7.46 -3.40 -10.40
N ALA A 73 8.48 -4.22 -10.18
CA ALA A 73 8.56 -5.55 -10.79
C ALA A 73 7.40 -6.45 -10.34
N SER A 74 7.15 -6.53 -9.02
CA SER A 74 6.05 -7.33 -8.47
C SER A 74 4.67 -6.82 -8.92
N GLY A 75 4.51 -5.49 -9.06
CA GLY A 75 3.33 -4.89 -9.64
C GLY A 75 3.09 -5.37 -11.07
N ASN A 76 4.12 -5.38 -11.90
CA ASN A 76 4.05 -5.89 -13.27
C ASN A 76 3.65 -7.36 -13.32
N ASP A 77 4.20 -8.20 -12.44
CA ASP A 77 3.83 -9.62 -12.33
C ASP A 77 2.36 -9.82 -11.95
N LEU A 78 1.78 -8.87 -11.21
CA LEU A 78 0.35 -8.81 -10.88
C LEU A 78 -0.52 -8.14 -11.96
N GLY A 79 0.07 -7.73 -13.09
CA GLY A 79 -0.61 -7.01 -14.17
C GLY A 79 -0.93 -5.55 -13.82
N LEU A 80 -0.19 -4.96 -12.87
CA LEU A 80 -0.33 -3.57 -12.45
C LEU A 80 0.87 -2.76 -12.98
N ASN A 81 0.59 -1.61 -13.58
CA ASN A 81 1.64 -0.68 -14.02
C ASN A 81 1.93 0.33 -12.91
N VAL A 82 2.67 -0.12 -11.90
CA VAL A 82 2.96 0.65 -10.67
C VAL A 82 4.24 1.45 -10.81
N SER A 83 4.21 2.70 -10.32
CA SER A 83 5.40 3.52 -10.09
C SER A 83 5.41 4.01 -8.63
N LEU A 84 6.50 3.71 -7.92
CA LEU A 84 6.69 4.13 -6.53
C LEU A 84 7.58 5.38 -6.49
N VAL A 85 7.11 6.44 -5.84
CA VAL A 85 7.88 7.69 -5.67
C VAL A 85 7.92 8.13 -4.22
N TYR A 86 9.03 8.74 -3.82
CA TYR A 86 9.25 9.26 -2.49
C TYR A 86 9.16 10.78 -2.53
N LEU A 87 8.30 11.36 -1.72
CA LEU A 87 8.03 12.80 -1.66
C LEU A 87 8.07 13.27 -0.20
N ASP A 88 8.47 14.50 0.04
CA ASP A 88 8.23 15.16 1.32
C ASP A 88 6.82 15.74 1.40
N THR A 89 6.40 16.17 2.58
CA THR A 89 5.05 16.74 2.80
C THR A 89 4.79 17.97 1.93
N SER A 90 5.82 18.74 1.56
CA SER A 90 5.66 19.95 0.75
C SER A 90 5.35 19.62 -0.71
N THR A 91 5.92 18.53 -1.23
CA THR A 91 5.81 18.06 -2.61
C THR A 91 4.69 17.03 -2.82
N MET A 92 4.12 16.48 -1.75
CA MET A 92 2.93 15.63 -1.85
C MET A 92 1.78 16.35 -2.56
N PRO A 93 0.99 15.64 -3.38
CA PRO A 93 -0.22 16.20 -3.98
C PRO A 93 -1.15 16.80 -2.93
N LYS A 94 -1.83 17.91 -3.28
CA LYS A 94 -2.62 18.72 -2.31
C LYS A 94 -3.66 17.90 -1.56
N ASP A 95 -4.29 16.97 -2.24
CA ASP A 95 -5.35 16.10 -1.73
C ASP A 95 -4.84 14.97 -0.84
N SER A 96 -3.53 14.71 -0.84
CA SER A 96 -2.88 13.66 -0.03
C SER A 96 -1.77 14.16 0.90
N LYS A 97 -1.63 15.48 1.09
CA LYS A 97 -0.62 16.05 2.02
C LYS A 97 -0.73 15.54 3.45
N GLY A 98 -1.94 15.19 3.87
CA GLY A 98 -2.22 14.61 5.19
C GLY A 98 -1.89 13.13 5.31
N SER A 99 -1.71 12.41 4.20
CA SER A 99 -1.54 10.96 4.15
C SER A 99 -0.08 10.54 4.25
N VAL A 100 0.15 9.28 4.66
CA VAL A 100 1.47 8.62 4.64
C VAL A 100 1.81 8.16 3.22
N GLY A 101 0.81 7.66 2.50
CA GLY A 101 0.85 7.30 1.09
C GLY A 101 -0.44 7.69 0.39
N ALA A 102 -0.49 7.48 -0.92
CA ALA A 102 -1.70 7.61 -1.72
C ALA A 102 -1.58 6.80 -3.01
N ALA A 103 -2.71 6.34 -3.55
CA ALA A 103 -2.78 5.66 -4.84
C ALA A 103 -3.43 6.58 -5.88
N TYR A 104 -2.78 6.72 -7.03
CA TYR A 104 -3.30 7.45 -8.18
C TYR A 104 -3.38 6.53 -9.39
N ILE A 105 -4.48 6.59 -10.11
CA ILE A 105 -4.74 5.76 -11.28
C ILE A 105 -5.07 6.66 -12.47
N ASP A 106 -4.30 6.54 -13.53
CA ASP A 106 -4.66 7.06 -14.84
C ASP A 106 -5.50 6.00 -15.56
N LYS A 107 -6.79 6.22 -15.63
CA LYS A 107 -7.74 5.26 -16.26
C LYS A 107 -7.57 5.14 -17.77
N GLU A 108 -6.97 6.14 -18.43
CA GLU A 108 -6.77 6.11 -19.87
C GLU A 108 -5.58 5.22 -20.24
N THR A 109 -4.50 5.31 -19.46
CA THR A 109 -3.25 4.58 -19.74
C THR A 109 -3.05 3.35 -18.88
N GLY A 110 -3.84 3.18 -17.82
CA GLY A 110 -3.65 2.14 -16.80
C GLY A 110 -2.40 2.32 -15.94
N ARG A 111 -1.71 3.46 -16.06
CA ARG A 111 -0.56 3.77 -15.20
C ARG A 111 -1.03 4.12 -13.80
N THR A 112 -0.25 3.69 -12.82
CA THR A 112 -0.53 3.97 -11.43
C THR A 112 0.67 4.57 -10.73
N LEU A 113 0.45 5.43 -9.76
CA LEU A 113 1.49 6.11 -8.99
C LEU A 113 1.21 5.96 -7.52
N ILE A 114 2.23 5.59 -6.75
CA ILE A 114 2.20 5.51 -5.30
C ILE A 114 3.20 6.53 -4.74
N PRO A 115 2.80 7.76 -4.41
CA PRO A 115 3.63 8.66 -3.63
C PRO A 115 3.63 8.25 -2.16
N ILE A 116 4.83 8.15 -1.60
CA ILE A 116 5.08 7.92 -0.17
C ILE A 116 5.62 9.20 0.44
N ASN A 117 4.99 9.65 1.52
CA ASN A 117 5.42 10.82 2.27
C ASN A 117 6.57 10.45 3.22
N THR A 118 7.79 10.78 2.84
CA THR A 118 9.00 10.43 3.59
C THR A 118 9.07 11.06 4.98
N ASP A 119 8.43 12.21 5.19
CA ASP A 119 8.39 12.89 6.50
C ASP A 119 7.53 12.14 7.52
N LYS A 120 6.69 11.22 7.06
CA LYS A 120 5.72 10.50 7.89
C LYS A 120 6.03 9.03 8.10
N ILE A 121 7.11 8.54 7.52
CA ILE A 121 7.56 7.15 7.68
C ILE A 121 8.65 7.08 8.74
N GLY A 122 8.41 6.32 9.79
CA GLY A 122 9.35 6.10 10.89
C GLY A 122 10.00 4.72 10.92
N SER A 123 9.39 3.73 10.27
CA SER A 123 9.91 2.35 10.26
C SER A 123 9.70 1.63 8.92
N ILE A 124 10.45 0.55 8.73
CA ILE A 124 10.32 -0.32 7.55
C ILE A 124 8.93 -0.97 7.49
N SER A 125 8.42 -1.44 8.63
CA SER A 125 7.11 -2.09 8.66
C SER A 125 5.98 -1.11 8.32
N GLU A 126 6.09 0.14 8.74
CA GLU A 126 5.15 1.20 8.38
C GLU A 126 5.21 1.52 6.87
N LEU A 127 6.42 1.64 6.31
CA LEU A 127 6.62 1.86 4.88
C LEU A 127 6.00 0.74 4.04
N LEU A 128 6.32 -0.51 4.37
CA LEU A 128 5.80 -1.67 3.64
C LEU A 128 4.29 -1.84 3.84
N GLY A 129 3.78 -1.59 5.05
CA GLY A 129 2.35 -1.54 5.31
C GLY A 129 1.63 -0.56 4.38
N THR A 130 2.14 0.66 4.29
CA THR A 130 1.58 1.69 3.40
C THR A 130 1.65 1.28 1.93
N VAL A 131 2.77 0.76 1.44
CA VAL A 131 2.90 0.31 0.05
C VAL A 131 1.90 -0.79 -0.30
N PHE A 132 1.72 -1.77 0.57
CA PHE A 132 0.76 -2.86 0.37
C PHE A 132 -0.69 -2.36 0.37
N GLU A 133 -1.01 -1.39 1.22
CA GLU A 133 -2.31 -0.74 1.26
C GLU A 133 -2.62 -0.02 -0.05
N GLU A 134 -1.69 0.80 -0.54
CA GLU A 134 -1.88 1.56 -1.77
C GLU A 134 -2.00 0.64 -3.00
N ILE A 135 -1.26 -0.48 -3.05
CA ILE A 135 -1.44 -1.50 -4.09
C ILE A 135 -2.84 -2.14 -4.02
N SER A 136 -3.38 -2.36 -2.82
CA SER A 136 -4.76 -2.84 -2.66
C SER A 136 -5.76 -1.83 -3.22
N HIS A 137 -5.58 -0.54 -2.95
CA HIS A 137 -6.39 0.54 -3.52
C HIS A 137 -6.30 0.60 -5.05
N ILE A 138 -5.11 0.42 -5.62
CA ILE A 138 -4.91 0.35 -7.07
C ILE A 138 -5.72 -0.81 -7.66
N ARG A 139 -5.59 -2.02 -7.10
CA ARG A 139 -6.34 -3.21 -7.58
C ARG A 139 -7.85 -3.00 -7.53
N ASP A 140 -8.35 -2.40 -6.46
CA ASP A 140 -9.77 -2.11 -6.31
C ASP A 140 -10.24 -0.96 -7.23
N GLY A 141 -9.41 0.04 -7.44
CA GLY A 141 -9.67 1.15 -8.35
C GLY A 141 -9.73 0.71 -9.81
N LEU A 142 -8.73 -0.06 -10.28
CA LEU A 142 -8.70 -0.59 -11.64
C LEU A 142 -9.87 -1.55 -11.93
N ALA A 143 -10.33 -2.28 -10.92
CA ALA A 143 -11.51 -3.14 -11.04
C ALA A 143 -12.86 -2.40 -10.88
N GLY A 144 -12.85 -1.07 -10.74
CA GLY A 144 -14.06 -0.25 -10.56
C GLY A 144 -14.79 -0.47 -9.24
N ARG A 145 -14.19 -1.18 -8.29
CA ARG A 145 -14.82 -1.48 -7.00
C ARG A 145 -14.90 -0.27 -6.08
N GLN A 146 -13.91 0.62 -6.13
CA GLN A 146 -13.93 1.88 -5.37
C GLN A 146 -15.03 2.80 -5.88
N ASP A 147 -15.14 2.97 -7.20
CA ASP A 147 -16.19 3.81 -7.81
C ASP A 147 -17.59 3.31 -7.43
N LYS A 148 -17.79 2.00 -7.45
CA LYS A 148 -19.05 1.39 -7.04
C LYS A 148 -19.36 1.66 -5.58
N LYS A 149 -18.36 1.55 -4.68
CA LYS A 149 -18.57 1.81 -3.26
C LYS A 149 -18.88 3.26 -3.00
N VAL A 150 -18.20 4.20 -3.65
CA VAL A 150 -18.48 5.64 -3.56
C VAL A 150 -19.88 5.96 -4.08
N ALA A 151 -20.31 5.32 -5.18
CA ALA A 151 -21.65 5.50 -5.74
C ALA A 151 -22.76 4.94 -4.82
N ASP A 152 -22.50 3.80 -4.18
CA ASP A 152 -23.45 3.14 -3.26
C ASP A 152 -23.52 3.84 -1.90
N ASP A 153 -22.42 4.44 -1.45
CA ASP A 153 -22.30 5.14 -0.17
C ASP A 153 -22.32 6.65 -0.38
N LYS A 154 -23.54 7.23 -0.36
CA LYS A 154 -23.75 8.67 -0.52
C LYS A 154 -23.06 9.52 0.56
N SER A 155 -22.56 8.93 1.63
CA SER A 155 -21.86 9.63 2.70
C SER A 155 -20.44 10.02 2.34
N ASN A 156 -19.95 9.62 1.17
CA ASN A 156 -18.59 9.88 0.68
C ASN A 156 -17.52 9.58 1.75
N ASN A 157 -17.59 8.38 2.29
CA ASN A 157 -16.89 8.06 3.50
C ASN A 157 -15.50 7.51 3.17
N GLU A 158 -14.46 8.34 3.29
CA GLU A 158 -13.05 7.92 3.24
C GLU A 158 -12.82 6.66 4.10
N LYS A 159 -13.41 6.60 5.30
CA LYS A 159 -13.36 5.44 6.18
C LYS A 159 -13.81 4.15 5.50
N GLY A 160 -14.79 4.23 4.61
CA GLY A 160 -15.28 3.09 3.86
C GLY A 160 -14.28 2.58 2.82
N LEU A 161 -13.49 3.46 2.19
CA LEU A 161 -12.44 3.08 1.24
C LEU A 161 -11.19 2.61 1.97
N GLU A 162 -10.79 3.27 3.03
CA GLU A 162 -9.67 2.85 3.88
C GLU A 162 -9.88 1.45 4.46
N SER A 163 -11.10 1.10 4.83
CA SER A 163 -11.40 -0.27 5.29
C SER A 163 -11.12 -1.36 4.24
N LEU A 164 -10.96 -1.00 2.97
CA LEU A 164 -10.58 -1.93 1.92
C LEU A 164 -9.06 -2.11 1.81
N GLY A 165 -8.28 -1.11 2.18
CA GLY A 165 -6.82 -1.13 2.15
C GLY A 165 -6.16 -1.57 3.46
N SER A 166 -6.71 -1.14 4.60
CA SER A 166 -6.16 -1.43 5.94
C SER A 166 -5.81 -2.89 6.21
N PRO A 167 -6.59 -3.90 5.77
CA PRO A 167 -6.21 -5.30 6.00
C PRO A 167 -4.93 -5.70 5.26
N SER A 168 -4.59 -5.03 4.15
CA SER A 168 -3.32 -5.24 3.44
C SER A 168 -2.16 -4.61 4.21
N ASN A 169 -2.37 -3.43 4.80
CA ASN A 169 -1.42 -2.75 5.66
C ASN A 169 -1.07 -3.62 6.88
N ASP A 170 -2.10 -4.09 7.59
CA ASP A 170 -1.94 -4.92 8.78
C ASP A 170 -1.21 -6.23 8.46
N TYR A 171 -1.55 -6.86 7.33
CA TYR A 171 -0.89 -8.06 6.86
C TYR A 171 0.61 -7.83 6.63
N ALA A 172 0.98 -6.78 5.93
CA ALA A 172 2.37 -6.47 5.64
C ALA A 172 3.15 -6.13 6.92
N LYS A 173 2.60 -5.28 7.79
CA LYS A 173 3.21 -4.96 9.08
C LYS A 173 3.53 -6.23 9.87
N LYS A 174 2.56 -7.15 10.02
CA LYS A 174 2.75 -8.42 10.72
C LYS A 174 3.84 -9.29 10.08
N LYS A 175 3.94 -9.31 8.74
CA LYS A 175 4.96 -10.10 8.03
C LYS A 175 6.37 -9.54 8.20
N PHE A 176 6.52 -8.22 8.25
CA PHE A 176 7.82 -7.54 8.31
C PHE A 176 8.22 -7.08 9.72
N GLU A 177 7.36 -7.24 10.72
CA GLU A 177 7.61 -6.83 12.11
C GLU A 177 8.92 -7.40 12.69
N LYS A 178 9.25 -8.64 12.36
CA LYS A 178 10.50 -9.29 12.83
C LYS A 178 11.76 -8.62 12.28
N ASN A 179 11.67 -8.00 11.12
CA ASN A 179 12.75 -7.30 10.43
C ASN A 179 12.57 -5.79 10.50
N ASP A 180 11.72 -5.31 11.42
CA ASP A 180 11.47 -3.89 11.55
C ASP A 180 12.69 -3.14 12.10
N SER A 181 12.90 -1.95 11.59
CA SER A 181 13.89 -1.00 12.07
C SER A 181 13.44 0.42 11.74
N SER A 182 13.94 1.39 12.50
CA SER A 182 13.74 2.79 12.12
C SER A 182 14.39 3.08 10.77
N ILE A 183 13.71 3.86 9.95
CA ILE A 183 14.22 4.29 8.65
C ILE A 183 14.03 5.80 8.51
N ASN A 184 15.04 6.47 8.01
CA ASN A 184 14.98 7.88 7.63
C ASN A 184 15.04 7.96 6.10
N LEU A 185 13.92 8.32 5.50
CA LEU A 185 13.76 8.44 4.04
C LEU A 185 13.86 9.88 3.54
N THR A 186 14.17 10.86 4.42
CA THR A 186 14.27 12.25 4.00
C THR A 186 15.21 12.39 2.82
N THR A 187 14.71 12.95 1.75
CA THR A 187 15.44 13.14 0.51
C THR A 187 16.20 14.46 0.55
N ASP A 188 17.48 14.42 0.23
CA ASP A 188 18.13 15.60 -0.34
C ASP A 188 17.45 15.92 -1.66
N GLN A 189 17.00 17.16 -1.80
CA GLN A 189 16.08 17.65 -2.82
C GLN A 189 16.43 17.20 -4.25
N TYR A 190 15.63 16.28 -4.80
CA TYR A 190 15.55 16.12 -6.26
C TYR A 190 14.22 16.71 -6.72
N HIS A 191 14.29 17.83 -7.44
CA HIS A 191 13.15 18.41 -8.13
C HIS A 191 12.73 17.49 -9.28
N ILE A 192 11.80 16.59 -9.04
CA ILE A 192 11.12 15.87 -10.11
C ILE A 192 9.87 16.67 -10.47
N VAL A 193 9.95 17.44 -11.56
CA VAL A 193 8.78 18.07 -12.16
C VAL A 193 8.00 17.01 -12.93
N TRP A 194 7.01 16.42 -12.31
CA TRP A 194 6.04 15.56 -13.00
C TRP A 194 4.81 16.36 -13.35
N CYS A 195 4.66 16.71 -14.61
CA CYS A 195 3.39 17.16 -15.17
C CYS A 195 2.53 15.94 -15.48
N VAL A 196 1.90 15.34 -14.48
CA VAL A 196 0.98 14.22 -14.68
C VAL A 196 -0.38 14.58 -14.11
N LYS A 197 -1.39 14.57 -14.98
CA LYS A 197 -2.80 14.68 -14.60
C LYS A 197 -3.27 13.33 -14.02
N TYR A 198 -2.86 13.02 -12.81
CA TYR A 198 -3.48 11.92 -12.09
C TYR A 198 -4.69 12.42 -11.30
N ARG A 199 -5.81 11.75 -11.43
CA ARG A 199 -6.97 11.96 -10.58
C ARG A 199 -7.00 10.85 -9.54
N ARG A 200 -6.96 11.23 -8.26
CA ARG A 200 -7.34 10.34 -7.16
C ARG A 200 -8.84 10.09 -7.31
N TYR A 201 -9.23 8.83 -7.38
CA TYR A 201 -10.62 8.44 -7.28
C TYR A 201 -10.86 8.01 -5.84
N ILE A 202 -11.47 8.92 -5.10
CA ILE A 202 -12.03 8.66 -3.77
C ILE A 202 -13.40 8.07 -3.95
#